data_8003953bc81a2af9669a8d67e1de2f64
#
_entry.id   8003953bc81a2af9669a8d67e1de2f64
#
_cell.length_a   1.000
_cell.length_b   1.000
_cell.length_c   1.000
_cell.angle_alpha   90.00
_cell.angle_beta   90.00
_cell.angle_gamma   90.00
#
_symmetry.space_group_name_H-M   'P 1'
#
loop_
_entity.id
_entity.type
_entity.pdbx_description
1 polymer ?
#
loop_
_entity_poly.entity_id
_entity_poly.type
_entity_poly.pdbx_seq_one_letter_code
_entity_poly.pdbx_strand_id
1 'polypeptide(L)'
;FTFRSSFEGGFGEVEEHIRYEIIRQVLCTGEADAADIELASCKNAIEEIKKAAYDHGIPLIISYHNFDETPSVEFLLNKIREEVALGADIAKIAAMPRNEEDVLKLLSASLKARIEMPDTPLITVSMGTLGVISRIAGGMFGSDMTFGTGEKASAPGQIPIAELRALIKTLMG
;
A
#
# COMPACT_ATOMS: atom_id res chain seq x y z
N PHE A 1 8.17 5.35 -6.19
CA PHE A 1 7.32 6.27 -6.97
C PHE A 1 5.87 5.80 -6.96
N THR A 2 4.92 6.72 -6.78
CA THR A 2 3.47 6.47 -6.88
C THR A 2 2.81 7.60 -7.66
N PHE A 3 2.00 7.26 -8.66
CA PHE A 3 1.07 8.18 -9.29
C PHE A 3 -0.34 7.60 -9.16
N ARG A 4 -0.96 7.91 -8.01
CA ARG A 4 -2.25 7.35 -7.59
C ARG A 4 -3.40 7.77 -8.50
N SER A 5 -4.24 6.80 -8.89
CA SER A 5 -5.50 7.05 -9.59
C SER A 5 -6.46 7.90 -8.74
N SER A 6 -7.21 8.79 -9.37
CA SER A 6 -8.25 9.58 -8.68
C SER A 6 -9.33 8.70 -8.04
N PHE A 7 -9.60 7.52 -8.58
CA PHE A 7 -10.54 6.54 -8.02
C PHE A 7 -10.07 5.94 -6.69
N GLU A 8 -8.75 5.96 -6.42
CA GLU A 8 -8.16 5.49 -5.18
C GLU A 8 -7.44 6.62 -4.41
N GLY A 9 -7.98 7.84 -4.46
CA GLY A 9 -7.56 8.98 -3.65
C GLY A 9 -6.38 9.78 -4.18
N GLY A 10 -6.05 9.64 -5.46
CA GLY A 10 -5.06 10.48 -6.14
C GLY A 10 -5.56 11.91 -6.38
N PHE A 11 -4.64 12.84 -6.57
CA PHE A 11 -4.92 14.23 -6.85
C PHE A 11 -4.96 14.48 -8.36
N GLY A 12 -6.05 15.11 -8.83
CA GLY A 12 -6.24 15.50 -10.22
C GLY A 12 -6.81 14.39 -11.10
N GLU A 13 -7.44 14.82 -12.19
CA GLU A 13 -7.99 13.93 -13.21
C GLU A 13 -6.96 13.79 -14.33
N VAL A 14 -6.35 12.63 -14.46
CA VAL A 14 -5.45 12.27 -15.55
C VAL A 14 -5.98 10.98 -16.17
N GLU A 15 -6.03 10.94 -17.50
CA GLU A 15 -6.45 9.73 -18.20
C GLU A 15 -5.51 8.55 -17.86
N GLU A 16 -6.10 7.38 -17.63
CA GLU A 16 -5.36 6.21 -17.14
C GLU A 16 -4.16 5.83 -18.05
N HIS A 17 -4.31 5.93 -19.36
CA HIS A 17 -3.21 5.61 -20.27
C HIS A 17 -2.02 6.59 -20.13
N ILE A 18 -2.27 7.87 -19.85
CA ILE A 18 -1.22 8.87 -19.59
C ILE A 18 -0.55 8.56 -18.25
N ARG A 19 -1.33 8.20 -17.22
CA ARG A 19 -0.83 7.81 -15.92
C ARG A 19 0.12 6.61 -16.01
N TYR A 20 -0.27 5.57 -16.74
CA TYR A 20 0.57 4.38 -16.94
C TYR A 20 1.85 4.71 -17.70
N GLU A 21 1.76 5.57 -18.72
CA GLU A 21 2.95 6.01 -19.47
C GLU A 21 3.93 6.78 -18.58
N ILE A 22 3.45 7.65 -17.70
CA ILE A 22 4.29 8.37 -16.72
C ILE A 22 4.96 7.38 -15.76
N ILE A 23 4.23 6.41 -15.22
CA ILE A 23 4.81 5.37 -14.35
C ILE A 23 5.92 4.63 -15.10
N ARG A 24 5.64 4.20 -16.33
CA ARG A 24 6.61 3.50 -17.17
C ARG A 24 7.86 4.35 -17.43
N GLN A 25 7.70 5.63 -17.77
CA GLN A 25 8.83 6.54 -17.99
C GLN A 25 9.69 6.69 -16.75
N VAL A 26 9.09 6.85 -15.58
CA VAL A 26 9.84 6.92 -14.31
C VAL A 26 10.61 5.63 -14.05
N LEU A 27 10.00 4.47 -14.29
CA LEU A 27 10.70 3.18 -14.17
C LEU A 27 11.91 3.10 -15.10
N CYS A 28 11.79 3.60 -16.35
CA CYS A 28 12.89 3.63 -17.31
C CYS A 28 14.06 4.53 -16.90
N THR A 29 13.90 5.46 -15.95
CA THR A 29 15.04 6.24 -15.41
C THR A 29 15.93 5.42 -14.48
N GLY A 30 15.40 4.36 -13.87
CA GLY A 30 16.10 3.57 -12.87
C GLY A 30 16.30 4.28 -11.51
N GLU A 31 15.69 5.46 -11.31
CA GLU A 31 15.88 6.27 -10.11
C GLU A 31 14.87 5.98 -8.98
N ALA A 32 13.84 5.17 -9.26
CA ALA A 32 12.85 4.82 -8.25
C ALA A 32 13.29 3.59 -7.43
N ASP A 33 13.19 3.66 -6.11
CA ASP A 33 13.47 2.51 -5.22
C ASP A 33 12.33 1.48 -5.22
N ALA A 34 11.13 1.90 -5.56
CA ALA A 34 9.95 1.05 -5.77
C ALA A 34 8.89 1.82 -6.57
N ALA A 35 8.01 1.11 -7.27
CA ALA A 35 6.85 1.70 -7.97
C ALA A 35 5.55 1.06 -7.50
N ASP A 36 4.46 1.83 -7.56
CA ASP A 36 3.13 1.41 -7.08
C ASP A 36 2.11 1.55 -8.22
N ILE A 37 1.36 0.48 -8.47
CA ILE A 37 0.20 0.44 -9.38
C ILE A 37 -0.99 -0.17 -8.65
N GLU A 38 -2.19 0.33 -8.93
CA GLU A 38 -3.41 -0.18 -8.31
C GLU A 38 -3.82 -1.55 -8.88
N LEU A 39 -4.32 -2.41 -8.00
CA LEU A 39 -4.93 -3.71 -8.35
C LEU A 39 -6.12 -3.54 -9.32
N ALA A 40 -6.83 -2.40 -9.22
CA ALA A 40 -7.95 -2.07 -10.09
C ALA A 40 -7.54 -1.65 -11.51
N SER A 41 -6.25 -1.44 -11.78
CA SER A 41 -5.75 -1.12 -13.11
C SER A 41 -6.03 -2.26 -14.10
N CYS A 42 -6.13 -1.94 -15.40
CA CYS A 42 -6.33 -2.98 -16.40
C CYS A 42 -5.14 -3.95 -16.43
N LYS A 43 -5.42 -5.24 -16.67
CA LYS A 43 -4.41 -6.31 -16.63
C LYS A 43 -3.22 -6.05 -17.54
N ASN A 44 -3.47 -5.50 -18.74
CA ASN A 44 -2.39 -5.18 -19.69
C ASN A 44 -1.44 -4.12 -19.10
N ALA A 45 -1.98 -3.07 -18.45
CA ALA A 45 -1.15 -2.05 -17.83
C ALA A 45 -0.32 -2.63 -16.66
N ILE A 46 -0.92 -3.49 -15.82
CA ILE A 46 -0.17 -4.17 -14.75
C ILE A 46 0.99 -4.98 -15.33
N GLU A 47 0.75 -5.76 -16.39
CA GLU A 47 1.80 -6.57 -17.02
C GLU A 47 2.91 -5.70 -17.66
N GLU A 48 2.55 -4.61 -18.34
CA GLU A 48 3.52 -3.68 -18.93
C GLU A 48 4.37 -2.99 -17.85
N ILE A 49 3.74 -2.50 -16.77
CA ILE A 49 4.45 -1.86 -15.66
C ILE A 49 5.33 -2.88 -14.92
N LYS A 50 4.82 -4.10 -14.67
CA LYS A 50 5.58 -5.19 -14.07
C LYS A 50 6.82 -5.53 -14.89
N LYS A 51 6.67 -5.64 -16.21
CA LYS A 51 7.80 -5.87 -17.09
C LYS A 51 8.83 -4.74 -17.04
N ALA A 52 8.39 -3.48 -17.09
CA ALA A 52 9.28 -2.32 -16.98
C ALA A 52 10.00 -2.27 -15.62
N ALA A 53 9.30 -2.56 -14.53
CA ALA A 53 9.88 -2.63 -13.19
C ALA A 53 10.96 -3.73 -13.11
N TYR A 54 10.65 -4.93 -13.60
CA TYR A 54 11.59 -6.05 -13.66
C TYR A 54 12.84 -5.74 -14.50
N ASP A 55 12.67 -5.16 -15.71
CA ASP A 55 13.77 -4.82 -16.60
C ASP A 55 14.78 -3.83 -15.99
N HIS A 56 14.33 -3.03 -15.00
CA HIS A 56 15.15 -2.03 -14.27
C HIS A 56 15.47 -2.43 -12.83
N GLY A 57 15.09 -3.62 -12.38
CA GLY A 57 15.34 -4.11 -11.02
C GLY A 57 14.62 -3.32 -9.92
N ILE A 58 13.46 -2.72 -10.26
CA ILE A 58 12.66 -1.90 -9.33
C ILE A 58 11.52 -2.75 -8.77
N PRO A 59 11.40 -2.92 -7.44
CA PRO A 59 10.28 -3.65 -6.84
C PRO A 59 8.93 -3.02 -7.16
N LEU A 60 7.95 -3.87 -7.53
CA LEU A 60 6.58 -3.44 -7.83
C LEU A 60 5.67 -3.66 -6.64
N ILE A 61 5.03 -2.59 -6.19
CA ILE A 61 3.92 -2.61 -5.25
C ILE A 61 2.63 -2.72 -6.07
N ILE A 62 1.81 -3.74 -5.84
CA ILE A 62 0.43 -3.75 -6.29
C ILE A 62 -0.44 -3.40 -5.10
N SER A 63 -1.38 -2.44 -5.27
CA SER A 63 -2.07 -1.84 -4.14
C SER A 63 -3.58 -1.79 -4.32
N TYR A 64 -4.31 -1.95 -3.20
CA TYR A 64 -5.74 -1.73 -3.09
C TYR A 64 -6.02 -0.67 -2.03
N HIS A 65 -6.87 0.32 -2.37
CA HIS A 65 -7.30 1.36 -1.44
C HIS A 65 -8.83 1.43 -1.39
N ASN A 66 -9.39 1.52 -0.19
CA ASN A 66 -10.81 1.78 0.03
C ASN A 66 -10.95 2.98 0.97
N PHE A 67 -11.42 4.12 0.43
CA PHE A 67 -11.60 5.36 1.19
C PHE A 67 -12.95 5.46 1.88
N ASP A 68 -13.87 4.53 1.59
CA ASP A 68 -15.23 4.56 2.11
C ASP A 68 -15.39 3.71 3.38
N GLU A 69 -14.74 2.54 3.42
CA GLU A 69 -14.90 1.58 4.51
C GLU A 69 -13.71 0.60 4.61
N THR A 70 -13.70 -0.17 5.70
CA THR A 70 -12.85 -1.35 5.85
C THR A 70 -13.69 -2.60 5.61
N PRO A 71 -13.49 -3.32 4.48
CA PRO A 71 -14.18 -4.56 4.19
C PRO A 71 -13.88 -5.68 5.20
N SER A 72 -14.53 -6.83 5.02
CA SER A 72 -14.30 -8.00 5.88
C SER A 72 -12.84 -8.49 5.78
N VAL A 73 -12.38 -9.16 6.84
CA VAL A 73 -11.04 -9.77 6.91
C VAL A 73 -10.76 -10.66 5.69
N GLU A 74 -11.74 -11.49 5.31
CA GLU A 74 -11.57 -12.40 4.16
C GLU A 74 -11.49 -11.66 2.83
N PHE A 75 -12.26 -10.59 2.66
CA PHE A 75 -12.17 -9.75 1.48
C PHE A 75 -10.77 -9.11 1.35
N LEU A 76 -10.27 -8.51 2.43
CA LEU A 76 -8.93 -7.89 2.45
C LEU A 76 -7.83 -8.93 2.17
N LEU A 77 -7.93 -10.12 2.78
CA LEU A 77 -7.00 -11.21 2.55
C LEU A 77 -7.03 -11.69 1.09
N ASN A 78 -8.20 -11.77 0.47
CA ASN A 78 -8.32 -12.11 -0.94
C ASN A 78 -7.69 -11.05 -1.85
N LYS A 79 -7.79 -9.75 -1.50
CA LYS A 79 -7.09 -8.69 -2.25
C LYS A 79 -5.58 -8.87 -2.21
N ILE A 80 -5.01 -9.17 -1.04
CA ILE A 80 -3.58 -9.48 -0.91
C ILE A 80 -3.19 -10.68 -1.77
N ARG A 81 -4.01 -11.77 -1.75
CA ARG A 81 -3.77 -12.94 -2.62
C ARG A 81 -3.82 -12.60 -4.11
N GLU A 82 -4.75 -11.73 -4.52
CA GLU A 82 -4.86 -11.25 -5.91
C GLU A 82 -3.61 -10.44 -6.31
N GLU A 83 -3.14 -9.54 -5.46
CA GLU A 83 -1.92 -8.74 -5.67
C GLU A 83 -0.70 -9.65 -5.87
N VAL A 84 -0.52 -10.63 -4.97
CA VAL A 84 0.58 -11.61 -5.06
C VAL A 84 0.46 -12.47 -6.31
N ALA A 85 -0.74 -12.92 -6.67
CA ALA A 85 -0.97 -13.73 -7.88
C ALA A 85 -0.67 -12.97 -9.18
N LEU A 86 -0.80 -11.63 -9.17
CA LEU A 86 -0.41 -10.77 -10.29
C LEU A 86 1.11 -10.48 -10.32
N GLY A 87 1.84 -10.94 -9.32
CA GLY A 87 3.29 -10.81 -9.25
C GLY A 87 3.76 -9.53 -8.56
N ALA A 88 3.03 -9.05 -7.55
CA ALA A 88 3.53 -8.01 -6.66
C ALA A 88 4.79 -8.49 -5.93
N ASP A 89 5.85 -7.68 -5.94
CA ASP A 89 6.98 -7.85 -5.04
C ASP A 89 6.61 -7.43 -3.62
N ILE A 90 5.66 -6.50 -3.50
CA ILE A 90 5.12 -5.99 -2.24
C ILE A 90 3.60 -5.85 -2.40
N ALA A 91 2.82 -6.52 -1.56
CA ALA A 91 1.37 -6.39 -1.55
C ALA A 91 0.93 -5.27 -0.60
N LYS A 92 -0.06 -4.44 -1.01
CA LYS A 92 -0.44 -3.27 -0.24
C LYS A 92 -1.94 -3.06 -0.14
N ILE A 93 -2.41 -2.94 1.10
CA ILE A 93 -3.81 -2.60 1.42
C ILE A 93 -3.86 -1.32 2.24
N ALA A 94 -4.76 -0.40 1.87
CA ALA A 94 -5.15 0.73 2.69
C ALA A 94 -6.68 0.83 2.74
N ALA A 95 -7.26 0.88 3.94
CA ALA A 95 -8.71 0.95 4.12
C ALA A 95 -9.10 1.99 5.17
N MET A 96 -10.27 2.64 4.96
CA MET A 96 -10.78 3.64 5.88
C MET A 96 -11.63 2.98 6.97
N PRO A 97 -11.25 3.07 8.25
CA PRO A 97 -12.08 2.57 9.34
C PRO A 97 -13.22 3.55 9.65
N ARG A 98 -14.41 3.01 9.90
CA ARG A 98 -15.57 3.76 10.41
C ARG A 98 -15.69 3.66 11.92
N ASN A 99 -15.05 2.65 12.51
CA ASN A 99 -15.02 2.37 13.95
C ASN A 99 -13.77 1.56 14.31
N GLU A 100 -13.57 1.29 15.61
CA GLU A 100 -12.42 0.56 16.13
C GLU A 100 -12.38 -0.90 15.67
N GLU A 101 -13.53 -1.54 15.46
CA GLU A 101 -13.59 -2.92 14.94
C GLU A 101 -13.02 -3.01 13.52
N ASP A 102 -13.17 -1.98 12.70
CA ASP A 102 -12.60 -1.90 11.37
C ASP A 102 -11.06 -1.90 11.40
N VAL A 103 -10.47 -1.22 12.39
CA VAL A 103 -9.02 -1.27 12.61
C VAL A 103 -8.57 -2.69 12.94
N LEU A 104 -9.32 -3.39 13.80
CA LEU A 104 -9.03 -4.78 14.17
C LEU A 104 -9.18 -5.73 12.98
N LYS A 105 -10.16 -5.50 12.09
CA LYS A 105 -10.30 -6.28 10.85
C LYS A 105 -9.06 -6.18 9.97
N LEU A 106 -8.54 -4.96 9.76
CA LEU A 106 -7.34 -4.76 8.96
C LEU A 106 -6.12 -5.42 9.60
N LEU A 107 -5.88 -5.22 10.89
CA LEU A 107 -4.78 -5.85 11.61
C LEU A 107 -4.88 -7.38 11.58
N SER A 108 -6.10 -7.93 11.70
CA SER A 108 -6.36 -9.37 11.59
C SER A 108 -6.07 -9.90 10.18
N ALA A 109 -6.44 -9.14 9.14
CA ALA A 109 -6.14 -9.50 7.75
C ALA A 109 -4.62 -9.49 7.50
N SER A 110 -3.92 -8.48 8.01
CA SER A 110 -2.46 -8.38 7.94
C SER A 110 -1.76 -9.58 8.57
N LEU A 111 -2.15 -9.93 9.80
CA LEU A 111 -1.58 -11.08 10.50
C LEU A 111 -1.84 -12.41 9.77
N LYS A 112 -3.06 -12.62 9.26
CA LYS A 112 -3.38 -13.81 8.47
C LYS A 112 -2.58 -13.87 7.18
N ALA A 113 -2.46 -12.74 6.47
CA ALA A 113 -1.64 -12.68 5.26
C ALA A 113 -0.17 -13.02 5.53
N ARG A 114 0.40 -12.53 6.64
CA ARG A 114 1.77 -12.86 7.06
C ARG A 114 1.94 -14.36 7.34
N ILE A 115 0.95 -14.99 7.97
CA ILE A 115 0.98 -16.44 8.26
C ILE A 115 0.88 -17.26 6.97
N GLU A 116 0.02 -16.86 6.02
CA GLU A 116 -0.20 -17.59 4.77
C GLU A 116 0.92 -17.36 3.73
N MET A 117 1.49 -16.15 3.71
CA MET A 117 2.48 -15.69 2.73
C MET A 117 3.70 -15.09 3.45
N PRO A 118 4.48 -15.91 4.19
CA PRO A 118 5.55 -15.41 5.08
C PRO A 118 6.65 -14.66 4.34
N ASP A 119 6.91 -15.01 3.09
CA ASP A 119 7.99 -14.43 2.28
C ASP A 119 7.56 -13.19 1.47
N THR A 120 6.28 -12.85 1.47
CA THR A 120 5.78 -11.67 0.74
C THR A 120 5.82 -10.44 1.63
N PRO A 121 6.56 -9.39 1.27
CA PRO A 121 6.50 -8.10 1.95
C PRO A 121 5.08 -7.49 1.87
N LEU A 122 4.61 -6.98 3.01
CA LEU A 122 3.25 -6.43 3.16
C LEU A 122 3.29 -4.98 3.60
N ILE A 123 2.36 -4.20 3.05
CA ILE A 123 2.03 -2.85 3.53
C ILE A 123 0.54 -2.83 3.86
N THR A 124 0.19 -2.76 5.13
CA THR A 124 -1.21 -2.70 5.55
C THR A 124 -1.47 -1.47 6.40
N VAL A 125 -2.43 -0.64 5.97
CA VAL A 125 -2.71 0.65 6.61
C VAL A 125 -4.20 0.83 6.85
N SER A 126 -4.58 1.02 8.08
CA SER A 126 -5.86 1.61 8.45
C SER A 126 -5.71 3.13 8.40
N MET A 127 -6.54 3.80 7.59
CA MET A 127 -6.43 5.24 7.33
C MET A 127 -7.09 6.08 8.43
N GLY A 128 -6.93 7.40 8.36
CA GLY A 128 -7.55 8.32 9.29
C GLY A 128 -7.01 8.24 10.71
N THR A 129 -7.62 9.02 11.62
CA THR A 129 -7.18 9.13 13.02
C THR A 129 -7.35 7.82 13.79
N LEU A 130 -8.46 7.10 13.57
CA LEU A 130 -8.71 5.78 14.19
C LEU A 130 -7.63 4.76 13.80
N GLY A 131 -7.16 4.83 12.56
CA GLY A 131 -6.20 3.90 12.00
C GLY A 131 -4.74 4.15 12.36
N VAL A 132 -4.41 5.23 13.07
CA VAL A 132 -3.02 5.60 13.41
C VAL A 132 -2.26 4.45 14.07
N ILE A 133 -2.91 3.65 14.91
CA ILE A 133 -2.29 2.50 15.57
C ILE A 133 -1.71 1.48 14.56
N SER A 134 -2.32 1.31 13.39
CA SER A 134 -1.80 0.41 12.35
C SER A 134 -0.46 0.89 11.78
N ARG A 135 -0.19 2.20 11.80
CA ARG A 135 1.08 2.76 11.36
C ARG A 135 2.19 2.57 12.38
N ILE A 136 1.84 2.54 13.66
CA ILE A 136 2.79 2.44 14.78
C ILE A 136 3.07 0.98 15.11
N ALA A 137 2.02 0.17 15.23
CA ALA A 137 2.09 -1.23 15.67
C ALA A 137 1.92 -2.25 14.52
N GLY A 138 1.73 -1.81 13.28
CA GLY A 138 1.48 -2.69 12.12
C GLY A 138 2.54 -3.76 11.94
N GLY A 139 3.80 -3.47 12.25
CA GLY A 139 4.88 -4.44 12.21
C GLY A 139 4.67 -5.66 13.11
N MET A 140 3.99 -5.50 14.25
CA MET A 140 3.63 -6.60 15.15
C MET A 140 2.55 -7.51 14.55
N PHE A 141 1.83 -7.02 13.54
CA PHE A 141 0.75 -7.73 12.83
C PHE A 141 1.14 -8.12 11.39
N GLY A 142 2.42 -8.02 11.04
CA GLY A 142 2.94 -8.50 9.77
C GLY A 142 3.08 -7.49 8.65
N SER A 143 2.84 -6.19 8.89
CA SER A 143 3.16 -5.14 7.92
C SER A 143 4.64 -4.79 7.98
N ASP A 144 5.34 -4.83 6.85
CA ASP A 144 6.79 -4.59 6.80
C ASP A 144 7.14 -3.10 6.69
N MET A 145 6.21 -2.31 6.15
CA MET A 145 6.44 -0.88 5.92
C MET A 145 5.25 -0.05 6.38
N THR A 146 5.55 1.19 6.75
CA THR A 146 4.56 2.21 7.09
C THR A 146 4.95 3.56 6.51
N PHE A 147 4.02 4.51 6.50
CA PHE A 147 4.23 5.84 5.92
C PHE A 147 3.98 6.93 6.97
N GLY A 148 4.98 7.78 7.15
CA GLY A 148 4.85 9.03 7.89
C GLY A 148 4.83 10.23 6.95
N THR A 149 4.56 11.42 7.48
CA THR A 149 4.65 12.65 6.69
C THR A 149 6.07 13.23 6.71
N GLY A 150 6.47 13.80 5.57
CA GLY A 150 7.55 14.78 5.51
C GLY A 150 7.01 16.17 5.89
N GLU A 151 7.02 17.10 4.95
CA GLU A 151 6.46 18.46 5.16
C GLU A 151 4.93 18.48 5.12
N LYS A 152 4.30 17.66 4.25
CA LYS A 152 2.85 17.59 4.09
C LYS A 152 2.37 16.15 4.10
N ALA A 153 1.19 15.93 4.70
CA ALA A 153 0.55 14.63 4.66
C ALA A 153 0.04 14.33 3.24
N SER A 154 0.33 13.12 2.74
CA SER A 154 -0.17 12.60 1.45
C SER A 154 -1.36 11.65 1.61
N ALA A 155 -1.71 11.29 2.84
CA ALA A 155 -2.85 10.43 3.14
C ALA A 155 -3.40 10.71 4.55
N PRO A 156 -4.71 10.42 4.81
CA PRO A 156 -5.29 10.59 6.13
C PRO A 156 -4.58 9.79 7.22
N GLY A 157 -4.42 10.39 8.41
CA GLY A 157 -3.84 9.75 9.59
C GLY A 157 -2.32 9.53 9.55
N GLN A 158 -1.62 10.15 8.60
CA GLN A 158 -0.16 10.19 8.67
C GLN A 158 0.30 11.11 9.79
N ILE A 159 1.38 10.71 10.48
CA ILE A 159 2.08 11.49 11.51
C ILE A 159 3.50 11.82 11.05
N PRO A 160 4.15 12.85 11.61
CA PRO A 160 5.52 13.22 11.25
C PRO A 160 6.49 12.04 11.38
N ILE A 161 7.36 11.86 10.38
CA ILE A 161 8.23 10.67 10.33
C ILE A 161 9.16 10.54 11.55
N ALA A 162 9.60 11.66 12.12
CA ALA A 162 10.43 11.64 13.32
C ALA A 162 9.67 11.09 14.54
N GLU A 163 8.41 11.50 14.69
CA GLU A 163 7.52 11.01 15.75
C GLU A 163 7.17 9.53 15.53
N LEU A 164 6.80 9.15 14.30
CA LEU A 164 6.52 7.77 13.93
C LEU A 164 7.68 6.83 14.27
N ARG A 165 8.91 7.22 13.92
CA ARG A 165 10.12 6.46 14.24
C ARG A 165 10.34 6.29 15.74
N ALA A 166 10.11 7.36 16.53
CA ALA A 166 10.24 7.29 17.98
C ALA A 166 9.23 6.33 18.59
N LEU A 167 7.96 6.38 18.14
CA LEU A 167 6.89 5.49 18.60
C LEU A 167 7.17 4.03 18.24
N ILE A 168 7.56 3.74 17.00
CA ILE A 168 7.92 2.38 16.58
C ILE A 168 9.10 1.86 17.40
N LYS A 169 10.14 2.67 17.59
CA LYS A 169 11.29 2.27 18.42
C LYS A 169 10.90 1.96 19.86
N THR A 170 9.95 2.69 20.42
CA THR A 170 9.47 2.44 21.80
C THR A 170 8.70 1.12 21.90
N LEU A 171 7.97 0.73 20.84
CA LEU A 171 7.17 -0.50 20.83
C LEU A 171 7.99 -1.75 20.51
N MET A 172 8.97 -1.64 19.62
CA MET A 172 9.67 -2.80 19.06
C MET A 172 11.10 -2.98 19.60
N GLY A 173 11.58 -2.03 20.43
CA GLY A 173 12.90 -2.07 21.10
C GLY A 173 13.96 -1.50 20.21
#